data_84669d5f266397a4f74f9b6e4f97dbbd
#
_entry.id   84669d5f266397a4f74f9b6e4f97dbbd
#
_cell.length_a   1.000
_cell.length_b   1.000
_cell.length_c   1.000
_cell.angle_alpha   90.00
_cell.angle_beta   90.00
_cell.angle_gamma   90.00
#
_symmetry.space_group_name_H-M   'P 1'
#
loop_
_entity.id
_entity.type
_entity.pdbx_description
1 polymer ?
#
loop_
_entity_poly.entity_id
_entity_poly.type
_entity_poly.pdbx_seq_one_letter_code
_entity_poly.pdbx_strand_id
1 'polypeptide(L)'
;MTKEKTINLSFGRTICKASINDLSIVMELIEQGKAKMIKAGNPNQWSASYPAESTIKCDIAQGDCYLLYECGKPIATFVAKAGPEPNYHRIYKGDWLDDQPYYVIHRVASVEGVHGVMADIIKYCSTLTSSIRIDTHADNRPMQASLTRLGFVYCGVIYVENGDSRLAFQCVF
;
A
#
# COMPACT_ATOMS: atom_id res chain seq x y z
N MET A 1 25.28 -16.93 3.36
CA MET A 1 25.05 -15.54 3.78
C MET A 1 24.57 -14.76 2.58
N THR A 2 23.27 -14.61 2.43
CA THR A 2 22.68 -13.74 1.40
C THR A 2 22.97 -12.28 1.79
N LYS A 3 23.75 -11.58 0.97
CA LYS A 3 23.94 -10.14 1.11
C LYS A 3 22.57 -9.47 1.01
N GLU A 4 22.07 -8.92 2.12
CA GLU A 4 20.94 -8.01 2.06
C GLU A 4 21.32 -6.86 1.11
N LYS A 5 20.59 -6.76 0.01
CA LYS A 5 20.75 -5.67 -0.95
C LYS A 5 20.34 -4.39 -0.23
N THR A 6 21.29 -3.55 0.11
CA THR A 6 20.98 -2.22 0.69
C THR A 6 20.21 -1.42 -0.35
N ILE A 7 18.94 -1.14 -0.07
CA ILE A 7 18.08 -0.36 -0.95
C ILE A 7 18.24 1.11 -0.53
N ASN A 8 18.80 1.93 -1.41
CA ASN A 8 18.91 3.37 -1.17
C ASN A 8 17.56 4.05 -1.38
N LEU A 9 16.81 4.24 -0.29
CA LEU A 9 15.57 5.00 -0.28
C LEU A 9 15.84 6.51 -0.18
N SER A 10 14.82 7.33 -0.49
CA SER A 10 14.89 8.78 -0.40
C SER A 10 15.20 9.22 1.04
N PHE A 11 15.94 10.30 1.20
CA PHE A 11 16.23 10.92 2.51
C PHE A 11 16.85 9.98 3.56
N GLY A 12 17.55 8.92 3.16
CA GLY A 12 18.12 7.94 4.06
C GLY A 12 17.05 7.11 4.82
N ARG A 13 15.87 6.99 4.26
CA ARG A 13 14.77 6.20 4.82
C ARG A 13 15.08 4.72 4.85
N THR A 14 14.46 4.03 5.79
CA THR A 14 14.56 2.57 5.92
C THR A 14 13.18 1.96 6.02
N ILE A 15 13.02 0.75 5.50
CA ILE A 15 11.78 -0.04 5.60
C ILE A 15 12.11 -1.32 6.36
N CYS A 16 11.30 -1.66 7.34
CA CYS A 16 11.37 -2.92 8.05
C CYS A 16 9.98 -3.53 8.27
N LYS A 17 9.94 -4.83 8.51
CA LYS A 17 8.71 -5.51 8.90
C LYS A 17 8.29 -5.05 10.30
N ALA A 18 6.99 -4.77 10.45
CA ALA A 18 6.41 -4.50 11.76
C ALA A 18 6.31 -5.80 12.57
N SER A 19 6.53 -5.69 13.86
CA SER A 19 6.27 -6.73 14.86
C SER A 19 5.00 -6.43 15.64
N ILE A 20 4.55 -7.36 16.46
CA ILE A 20 3.39 -7.13 17.33
C ILE A 20 3.62 -5.98 18.32
N ASN A 21 4.86 -5.72 18.70
CA ASN A 21 5.21 -4.60 19.57
C ASN A 21 5.02 -3.24 18.90
N ASP A 22 4.96 -3.21 17.56
CA ASP A 22 4.76 -1.99 16.76
C ASP A 22 3.28 -1.72 16.47
N LEU A 23 2.37 -2.57 16.93
CA LEU A 23 0.94 -2.48 16.62
C LEU A 23 0.36 -1.09 16.91
N SER A 24 0.67 -0.51 18.06
CA SER A 24 0.20 0.83 18.43
C SER A 24 0.69 1.91 17.47
N ILE A 25 1.94 1.83 17.02
CA ILE A 25 2.54 2.75 16.05
C ILE A 25 1.83 2.60 14.69
N VAL A 26 1.62 1.37 14.25
CA VAL A 26 0.90 1.10 12.98
C VAL A 26 -0.51 1.66 13.03
N MET A 27 -1.26 1.43 14.12
CA MET A 27 -2.63 1.94 14.28
C MET A 27 -2.67 3.46 14.31
N GLU A 28 -1.71 4.12 14.98
CA GLU A 28 -1.60 5.57 14.98
C GLU A 28 -1.36 6.14 13.58
N LEU A 29 -0.45 5.55 12.80
CA LEU A 29 -0.19 5.94 11.42
C LEU A 29 -1.42 5.75 10.53
N ILE A 30 -2.20 4.69 10.74
CA ILE A 30 -3.45 4.43 10.03
C ILE A 30 -4.47 5.53 10.33
N GLU A 31 -4.65 5.93 11.59
CA GLU A 31 -5.58 6.99 11.96
C GLU A 31 -5.15 8.35 11.37
N GLN A 32 -3.86 8.65 11.36
CA GLN A 32 -3.35 9.84 10.68
C GLN A 32 -3.59 9.79 9.16
N GLY A 33 -3.40 8.62 8.55
CA GLY A 33 -3.70 8.38 7.14
C GLY A 33 -5.18 8.58 6.80
N LYS A 34 -6.10 8.10 7.65
CA LYS A 34 -7.54 8.33 7.51
C LYS A 34 -7.88 9.82 7.54
N ALA A 35 -7.38 10.54 8.54
CA ALA A 35 -7.61 11.98 8.67
C ALA A 35 -7.11 12.72 7.41
N LYS A 36 -5.94 12.35 6.91
CA LYS A 36 -5.35 12.89 5.68
C LYS A 36 -6.21 12.61 4.44
N MET A 37 -6.74 11.39 4.31
CA MET A 37 -7.65 11.03 3.21
C MET A 37 -8.94 11.85 3.23
N ILE A 38 -9.57 11.99 4.39
CA ILE A 38 -10.79 12.79 4.56
C ILE A 38 -10.53 14.25 4.18
N LYS A 39 -9.45 14.83 4.66
CA LYS A 39 -9.03 16.21 4.35
C LYS A 39 -8.78 16.40 2.84
N ALA A 40 -8.30 15.38 2.16
CA ALA A 40 -8.04 15.38 0.72
C ALA A 40 -9.28 15.10 -0.15
N GLY A 41 -10.47 14.98 0.44
CA GLY A 41 -11.72 14.73 -0.29
C GLY A 41 -12.03 13.26 -0.58
N ASN A 42 -11.40 12.34 0.17
CA ASN A 42 -11.61 10.89 0.05
C ASN A 42 -12.12 10.29 1.38
N PRO A 43 -13.37 10.58 1.80
CA PRO A 43 -13.90 10.09 3.08
C PRO A 43 -14.42 8.66 3.03
N ASN A 44 -14.59 8.07 1.84
CA ASN A 44 -15.34 6.83 1.65
C ASN A 44 -14.45 5.60 1.41
N GLN A 45 -13.15 5.75 1.22
CA GLN A 45 -12.26 4.63 0.94
C GLN A 45 -12.14 3.69 2.14
N TRP A 46 -11.99 4.25 3.33
CA TRP A 46 -11.94 3.52 4.59
C TRP A 46 -13.09 3.95 5.49
N SER A 47 -13.88 2.99 5.96
CA SER A 47 -14.91 3.24 6.96
C SER A 47 -14.28 3.60 8.31
N ALA A 48 -15.08 4.10 9.25
CA ALA A 48 -14.60 4.45 10.59
C ALA A 48 -13.94 3.26 11.31
N SER A 49 -14.42 2.04 11.05
CA SER A 49 -13.91 0.79 11.67
C SER A 49 -12.85 0.05 10.84
N TYR A 50 -12.53 0.53 9.63
CA TYR A 50 -11.55 -0.13 8.76
C TYR A 50 -10.24 0.69 8.68
N PRO A 51 -9.08 0.02 8.66
CA PRO A 51 -8.90 -1.39 9.00
C PRO A 51 -9.07 -1.61 10.51
N ALA A 52 -9.67 -2.75 10.88
CA ALA A 52 -9.78 -3.14 12.27
C ALA A 52 -8.40 -3.54 12.82
N GLU A 53 -8.19 -3.37 14.12
CA GLU A 53 -6.96 -3.79 14.80
C GLU A 53 -6.64 -5.28 14.57
N SER A 54 -7.68 -6.14 14.54
CA SER A 54 -7.54 -7.56 14.24
C SER A 54 -6.97 -7.83 12.85
N THR A 55 -7.34 -7.01 11.86
CA THR A 55 -6.79 -7.09 10.50
C THR A 55 -5.30 -6.77 10.50
N ILE A 56 -4.90 -5.70 11.20
CA ILE A 56 -3.49 -5.32 11.31
C ILE A 56 -2.68 -6.37 12.06
N LYS A 57 -3.23 -6.94 13.14
CA LYS A 57 -2.58 -8.06 13.85
C LYS A 57 -2.34 -9.26 12.92
N CYS A 58 -3.29 -9.57 12.05
CA CYS A 58 -3.16 -10.64 11.06
C CYS A 58 -2.04 -10.32 10.05
N ASP A 59 -2.03 -9.10 9.49
CA ASP A 59 -0.99 -8.66 8.55
C ASP A 59 0.42 -8.73 9.19
N ILE A 60 0.54 -8.32 10.45
CA ILE A 60 1.81 -8.41 11.20
C ILE A 60 2.22 -9.87 11.42
N ALA A 61 1.29 -10.72 11.83
CA ALA A 61 1.56 -12.14 12.07
C ALA A 61 1.99 -12.89 10.81
N GLN A 62 1.49 -12.47 9.64
CA GLN A 62 1.88 -13.00 8.33
C GLN A 62 3.22 -12.42 7.83
N GLY A 63 3.73 -11.38 8.48
CA GLY A 63 4.95 -10.69 8.07
C GLY A 63 4.76 -9.79 6.83
N ASP A 64 3.54 -9.34 6.60
CA ASP A 64 3.14 -8.53 5.44
C ASP A 64 3.02 -7.03 5.77
N CYS A 65 3.02 -6.67 7.06
CA CYS A 65 2.96 -5.29 7.52
C CYS A 65 4.36 -4.69 7.66
N TYR A 66 4.54 -3.47 7.17
CA TYR A 66 5.83 -2.77 7.15
C TYR A 66 5.72 -1.37 7.72
N LEU A 67 6.84 -0.89 8.26
CA LEU A 67 7.04 0.48 8.69
C LEU A 67 8.16 1.14 7.88
N LEU A 68 7.93 2.38 7.47
CA LEU A 68 8.91 3.26 6.84
C LEU A 68 9.38 4.28 7.87
N TYR A 69 10.69 4.37 8.03
CA TYR A 69 11.34 5.30 8.97
C TYR A 69 12.14 6.38 8.24
N GLU A 70 12.13 7.57 8.79
CA GLU A 70 13.00 8.68 8.42
C GLU A 70 13.63 9.25 9.69
N CYS A 71 14.97 9.36 9.72
CA CYS A 71 15.71 9.81 10.90
C CYS A 71 15.30 9.09 12.21
N GLY A 72 15.08 7.78 12.12
CA GLY A 72 14.69 6.95 13.26
C GLY A 72 13.24 7.08 13.73
N LYS A 73 12.42 7.89 13.03
CA LYS A 73 10.98 8.07 13.33
C LYS A 73 10.12 7.32 12.32
N PRO A 74 9.08 6.59 12.74
CA PRO A 74 8.14 5.98 11.83
C PRO A 74 7.28 7.06 11.16
N ILE A 75 7.27 7.09 9.83
CA ILE A 75 6.56 8.11 9.04
C ILE A 75 5.45 7.54 8.17
N ALA A 76 5.48 6.23 7.93
CA ALA A 76 4.44 5.55 7.16
C ALA A 76 4.36 4.07 7.51
N THR A 77 3.22 3.48 7.21
CA THR A 77 2.98 2.04 7.24
C THR A 77 2.31 1.60 5.95
N PHE A 78 2.50 0.34 5.59
CA PHE A 78 1.85 -0.29 4.45
C PHE A 78 1.85 -1.82 4.62
N VAL A 79 0.99 -2.48 3.87
CA VAL A 79 0.96 -3.93 3.71
C VAL A 79 1.44 -4.28 2.31
N ALA A 80 2.37 -5.22 2.21
CA ALA A 80 2.80 -5.79 0.94
C ALA A 80 2.81 -7.31 1.06
N LYS A 81 1.98 -7.98 0.26
CA LYS A 81 1.83 -9.43 0.30
C LYS A 81 1.80 -10.04 -1.09
N ALA A 82 2.24 -11.29 -1.20
CA ALA A 82 2.12 -12.04 -2.44
C ALA A 82 0.64 -12.33 -2.75
N GLY A 83 0.25 -12.21 -4.02
CA GLY A 83 -1.04 -12.67 -4.50
C GLY A 83 -1.17 -14.20 -4.44
N PRO A 84 -2.36 -14.75 -4.78
CA PRO A 84 -3.51 -14.04 -5.34
C PRO A 84 -4.30 -13.24 -4.29
N GLU A 85 -4.82 -12.07 -4.70
CA GLU A 85 -5.76 -11.28 -3.91
C GLU A 85 -7.18 -11.63 -4.34
N PRO A 86 -8.06 -12.08 -3.42
CA PRO A 86 -9.42 -12.51 -3.76
C PRO A 86 -10.22 -11.45 -4.55
N ASN A 87 -10.11 -10.18 -4.16
CA ASN A 87 -10.82 -9.09 -4.84
C ASN A 87 -10.30 -8.80 -6.25
N TYR A 88 -9.12 -9.32 -6.63
CA TYR A 88 -8.50 -9.11 -7.94
C TYR A 88 -8.75 -10.27 -8.91
N HIS A 89 -9.46 -11.30 -8.47
CA HIS A 89 -9.80 -12.45 -9.31
C HIS A 89 -10.64 -12.05 -10.52
N ARG A 90 -11.51 -11.04 -10.36
CA ARG A 90 -12.34 -10.52 -11.44
C ARG A 90 -12.14 -9.01 -11.59
N ILE A 91 -11.76 -8.59 -12.78
CA ILE A 91 -11.64 -7.19 -13.17
C ILE A 91 -12.72 -6.85 -14.21
N TYR A 92 -13.20 -5.61 -14.18
CA TYR A 92 -14.25 -5.10 -15.03
C TYR A 92 -13.75 -3.87 -15.77
N LYS A 93 -14.30 -3.63 -16.98
CA LYS A 93 -13.99 -2.45 -17.81
C LYS A 93 -12.49 -2.35 -18.17
N GLY A 94 -11.85 -3.49 -18.32
CA GLY A 94 -10.45 -3.61 -18.67
C GLY A 94 -9.88 -4.95 -18.25
N ASP A 95 -8.57 -5.08 -18.30
CA ASP A 95 -7.83 -6.30 -18.01
C ASP A 95 -6.53 -6.00 -17.26
N TRP A 96 -6.04 -6.95 -16.46
CA TRP A 96 -4.69 -6.90 -15.92
C TRP A 96 -3.66 -6.97 -17.05
N LEU A 97 -2.46 -6.42 -16.84
CA LEU A 97 -1.40 -6.40 -17.86
C LEU A 97 -0.89 -7.80 -18.20
N ASP A 98 -0.89 -8.71 -17.22
CA ASP A 98 -0.48 -10.10 -17.36
C ASP A 98 -1.09 -10.99 -16.26
N ASP A 99 -0.85 -12.30 -16.36
CA ASP A 99 -1.27 -13.30 -15.38
C ASP A 99 -0.08 -13.83 -14.53
N GLN A 100 1.04 -13.12 -14.52
CA GLN A 100 2.21 -13.51 -13.75
C GLN A 100 1.98 -13.32 -12.24
N PRO A 101 2.76 -14.00 -11.38
CA PRO A 101 2.77 -13.75 -9.96
C PRO A 101 3.04 -12.28 -9.65
N TYR A 102 2.28 -11.73 -8.70
CA TYR A 102 2.33 -10.32 -8.32
C TYR A 102 2.29 -10.13 -6.82
N TYR A 103 2.71 -8.98 -6.36
CA TYR A 103 2.46 -8.50 -5.01
C TYR A 103 1.32 -7.48 -5.01
N VAL A 104 0.62 -7.42 -3.88
CA VAL A 104 -0.42 -6.42 -3.62
C VAL A 104 0.07 -5.48 -2.55
N ILE A 105 -0.14 -4.17 -2.75
CA ILE A 105 0.10 -3.17 -1.72
C ILE A 105 -1.24 -2.67 -1.21
N HIS A 106 -1.43 -2.75 0.10
CA HIS A 106 -2.64 -2.31 0.80
C HIS A 106 -2.31 -1.38 1.95
N ARG A 107 -3.32 -0.67 2.44
CA ARG A 107 -3.31 0.08 3.71
C ARG A 107 -2.12 1.02 3.85
N VAL A 108 -1.80 1.73 2.78
CA VAL A 108 -0.75 2.76 2.82
C VAL A 108 -1.24 3.94 3.62
N ALA A 109 -0.54 4.27 4.69
CA ALA A 109 -0.82 5.43 5.52
C ALA A 109 0.48 6.15 5.90
N SER A 110 0.46 7.47 5.93
CA SER A 110 1.64 8.26 6.29
C SER A 110 1.26 9.49 7.10
N VAL A 111 2.19 9.98 7.89
CA VAL A 111 2.06 11.27 8.58
C VAL A 111 1.89 12.41 7.58
N GLU A 112 1.35 13.54 8.02
CA GLU A 112 1.21 14.73 7.18
C GLU A 112 2.59 15.36 6.88
N GLY A 113 2.73 16.02 5.73
CA GLY A 113 3.92 16.77 5.36
C GLY A 113 5.08 15.94 4.80
N VAL A 114 4.97 14.60 4.76
CA VAL A 114 5.99 13.75 4.12
C VAL A 114 5.68 13.51 2.64
N HIS A 115 6.71 13.50 1.81
CA HIS A 115 6.61 13.28 0.37
C HIS A 115 7.44 12.08 -0.07
N GLY A 116 7.12 11.51 -1.24
CA GLY A 116 7.89 10.40 -1.84
C GLY A 116 7.69 9.03 -1.19
N VAL A 117 6.76 8.90 -0.23
CA VAL A 117 6.48 7.64 0.48
C VAL A 117 6.13 6.51 -0.51
N MET A 118 5.23 6.75 -1.46
CA MET A 118 4.87 5.73 -2.45
C MET A 118 6.05 5.32 -3.32
N ALA A 119 6.90 6.26 -3.72
CA ALA A 119 8.10 5.95 -4.50
C ALA A 119 9.05 5.01 -3.74
N ASP A 120 9.27 5.27 -2.46
CA ASP A 120 10.11 4.41 -1.62
C ASP A 120 9.48 3.03 -1.39
N ILE A 121 8.17 2.96 -1.16
CA ILE A 121 7.43 1.68 -1.04
C ILE A 121 7.56 0.86 -2.32
N ILE A 122 7.30 1.45 -3.49
CA ILE A 122 7.40 0.76 -4.77
C ILE A 122 8.83 0.30 -5.04
N LYS A 123 9.81 1.15 -4.78
CA LYS A 123 11.23 0.80 -4.92
C LYS A 123 11.63 -0.38 -4.02
N TYR A 124 11.13 -0.42 -2.80
CA TYR A 124 11.33 -1.56 -1.92
C TYR A 124 10.64 -2.81 -2.47
N CYS A 125 9.36 -2.73 -2.80
CA CYS A 125 8.58 -3.87 -3.27
C CYS A 125 9.07 -4.42 -4.61
N SER A 126 9.65 -3.59 -5.50
CA SER A 126 10.26 -4.06 -6.75
C SER A 126 11.48 -4.97 -6.55
N THR A 127 12.03 -5.04 -5.33
CA THR A 127 13.06 -6.03 -4.98
C THR A 127 12.48 -7.39 -4.59
N LEU A 128 11.18 -7.45 -4.30
CA LEU A 128 10.47 -8.66 -3.87
C LEU A 128 9.71 -9.33 -5.03
N THR A 129 9.35 -8.56 -6.05
CA THR A 129 8.50 -9.00 -7.15
C THR A 129 8.79 -8.21 -8.43
N SER A 130 8.46 -8.81 -9.58
CA SER A 130 8.48 -8.12 -10.88
C SER A 130 7.15 -7.46 -11.24
N SER A 131 6.09 -7.66 -10.46
CA SER A 131 4.76 -7.13 -10.73
C SER A 131 4.04 -6.72 -9.46
N ILE A 132 3.44 -5.53 -9.47
CA ILE A 132 2.66 -5.00 -8.35
C ILE A 132 1.29 -4.59 -8.84
N ARG A 133 0.24 -5.00 -8.12
CA ARG A 133 -1.14 -4.57 -8.31
C ARG A 133 -1.60 -3.76 -7.10
N ILE A 134 -2.29 -2.65 -7.36
CA ILE A 134 -2.83 -1.74 -6.33
C ILE A 134 -4.22 -1.31 -6.75
N ASP A 135 -5.12 -1.18 -5.78
CA ASP A 135 -6.40 -0.53 -5.97
C ASP A 135 -6.55 0.72 -5.09
N THR A 136 -7.38 1.64 -5.54
CA THR A 136 -7.71 2.84 -4.78
C THR A 136 -9.12 3.34 -5.10
N HIS A 137 -9.72 4.12 -4.20
CA HIS A 137 -11.02 4.74 -4.41
C HIS A 137 -10.96 5.82 -5.51
N ALA A 138 -12.05 6.02 -6.24
CA ALA A 138 -12.15 7.03 -7.29
C ALA A 138 -11.90 8.46 -6.76
N ASP A 139 -12.22 8.73 -5.50
CA ASP A 139 -12.00 10.03 -4.86
C ASP A 139 -10.55 10.24 -4.40
N ASN A 140 -9.73 9.17 -4.36
CA ASN A 140 -8.33 9.28 -3.94
C ASN A 140 -7.45 9.80 -5.07
N ARG A 141 -7.67 11.05 -5.46
CA ARG A 141 -6.92 11.72 -6.53
C ARG A 141 -5.40 11.76 -6.29
N PRO A 142 -4.91 12.03 -5.05
CA PRO A 142 -3.48 12.01 -4.77
C PRO A 142 -2.84 10.65 -5.04
N MET A 143 -3.48 9.54 -4.67
CA MET A 143 -2.97 8.19 -4.93
C MET A 143 -2.94 7.89 -6.42
N GLN A 144 -4.02 8.19 -7.15
CA GLN A 144 -4.08 7.99 -8.61
C GLN A 144 -2.95 8.74 -9.33
N ALA A 145 -2.73 10.02 -8.97
CA ALA A 145 -1.65 10.83 -9.53
C ALA A 145 -0.26 10.25 -9.20
N SER A 146 -0.07 9.75 -7.99
CA SER A 146 1.18 9.10 -7.57
C SER A 146 1.43 7.81 -8.36
N LEU A 147 0.44 6.95 -8.49
CA LEU A 147 0.55 5.69 -9.23
C LEU A 147 0.89 5.94 -10.70
N THR A 148 0.18 6.86 -11.36
CA THR A 148 0.47 7.22 -12.75
C THR A 148 1.90 7.73 -12.93
N ARG A 149 2.36 8.61 -12.04
CA ARG A 149 3.72 9.15 -12.07
C ARG A 149 4.79 8.08 -11.83
N LEU A 150 4.46 7.03 -11.08
CA LEU A 150 5.35 5.90 -10.78
C LEU A 150 5.27 4.78 -11.83
N GLY A 151 4.57 5.00 -12.94
CA GLY A 151 4.53 4.06 -14.07
C GLY A 151 3.45 2.98 -13.98
N PHE A 152 2.52 3.09 -13.03
CA PHE A 152 1.37 2.20 -12.99
C PHE A 152 0.38 2.52 -14.10
N VAL A 153 -0.15 1.46 -14.71
CA VAL A 153 -1.18 1.53 -15.74
C VAL A 153 -2.54 1.26 -15.09
N TYR A 154 -3.52 2.09 -15.42
CA TYR A 154 -4.92 1.82 -15.07
C TYR A 154 -5.40 0.59 -15.83
N CYS A 155 -5.90 -0.41 -15.13
CA CYS A 155 -6.30 -1.70 -15.69
C CYS A 155 -7.81 -1.91 -15.75
N GLY A 156 -8.58 -1.20 -14.93
CA GLY A 156 -10.03 -1.37 -14.86
C GLY A 156 -10.58 -1.16 -13.46
N VAL A 157 -11.70 -1.80 -13.18
CA VAL A 157 -12.43 -1.68 -11.92
C VAL A 157 -12.52 -3.05 -11.24
N ILE A 158 -12.24 -3.10 -9.94
CA ILE A 158 -12.53 -4.24 -9.08
C ILE A 158 -13.58 -3.85 -8.03
N TYR A 159 -14.17 -4.84 -7.39
CA TYR A 159 -15.10 -4.64 -6.29
C TYR A 159 -14.52 -5.31 -5.04
N VAL A 160 -14.49 -4.57 -3.94
CA VAL A 160 -14.08 -5.09 -2.64
C VAL A 160 -15.26 -5.81 -1.96
N GLU A 161 -14.98 -6.51 -0.87
CA GLU A 161 -15.92 -7.43 -0.21
C GLU A 161 -17.28 -6.80 0.13
N ASN A 162 -17.30 -5.51 0.50
CA ASN A 162 -18.55 -4.77 0.80
C ASN A 162 -19.30 -4.29 -0.47
N GLY A 163 -18.81 -4.61 -1.67
CA GLY A 163 -19.42 -4.22 -2.93
C GLY A 163 -18.95 -2.86 -3.49
N ASP A 164 -18.09 -2.14 -2.77
CA ASP A 164 -17.58 -0.86 -3.26
C ASP A 164 -16.61 -1.06 -4.43
N SER A 165 -16.72 -0.20 -5.43
CA SER A 165 -15.80 -0.19 -6.57
C SER A 165 -14.46 0.44 -6.21
N ARG A 166 -13.40 -0.07 -6.82
CA ARG A 166 -12.04 0.50 -6.76
C ARG A 166 -11.45 0.55 -8.16
N LEU A 167 -10.65 1.56 -8.39
CA LEU A 167 -9.82 1.67 -9.59
C LEU A 167 -8.58 0.79 -9.41
N ALA A 168 -8.34 -0.08 -10.36
CA ALA A 168 -7.25 -1.07 -10.32
C ALA A 168 -6.08 -0.63 -11.21
N PHE A 169 -4.88 -0.78 -10.68
CA PHE A 169 -3.64 -0.39 -11.33
C PHE A 169 -2.60 -1.52 -11.23
N GLN A 170 -1.76 -1.66 -12.25
CA GLN A 170 -0.64 -2.61 -12.26
C GLN A 170 0.62 -1.95 -12.81
N CYS A 171 1.76 -2.32 -12.25
CA CYS A 171 3.08 -2.02 -12.78
C CYS A 171 3.89 -3.31 -12.90
N VAL A 172 4.57 -3.48 -14.03
CA VAL A 172 5.52 -4.59 -14.29
C VAL A 172 6.90 -3.97 -14.47
N PHE A 173 7.93 -4.53 -13.78
CA PHE A 173 9.31 -4.00 -13.73
C PHE A 173 10.25 -4.79 -14.62
#